data_8a9ac1543fa68938c452c6e9c790d290
#
_entry.id   8a9ac1543fa68938c452c6e9c790d290
#
_cell.length_a   1.000
_cell.length_b   1.000
_cell.length_c   1.000
_cell.angle_alpha   90.00
_cell.angle_beta   90.00
_cell.angle_gamma   90.00
#
_symmetry.space_group_name_H-M   'P 1'
#
loop_
_entity.id
_entity.type
_entity.pdbx_description
1 polymer ?
#
loop_
_entity_poly.entity_id
_entity_poly.type
_entity_poly.pdbx_seq_one_letter_code
_entity_poly.pdbx_strand_id
1 'polypeptide(L)'
;MLQFVVGGVSSDQLLHHLQEVGQPDPESSTKPLGDDSPGFYWIFKNMDYERWQSAEGLQVLWISGPAESRISDVSSRIVDQAIKTSSESGAQRSVLYFFCSTAPTRVPIAITFISTIIHQLLHSLPGLKEKVTTVFLRTLLDTILRDEPLLDQQKEQSRFKRDDSVEATVKKILQASSDGYWGALRAVVKCIDREHRVSLIIDGLDSAEHQEEKFIQKLLRFTDFLRGRPTTTKVLLTSRPQAGIKDVLSGLPCIEYDRERRGLISIACLFMR
;
A
#
# COMPACT_ATOMS: atom_id res chain seq x y z
N MET A 1 21.15 -10.56 22.51
CA MET A 1 20.01 -10.17 23.37
C MET A 1 18.84 -9.60 22.55
N LEU A 2 19.02 -8.57 21.73
CA LEU A 2 17.95 -7.97 20.89
C LEU A 2 17.30 -8.96 19.89
N GLN A 3 18.03 -9.94 19.38
CA GLN A 3 17.46 -11.00 18.53
C GLN A 3 16.44 -11.89 19.29
N PHE A 4 16.59 -12.05 20.59
CA PHE A 4 15.64 -12.79 21.43
C PHE A 4 14.35 -12.01 21.63
N VAL A 5 14.41 -10.68 21.72
CA VAL A 5 13.23 -9.82 21.91
C VAL A 5 12.35 -9.84 20.66
N VAL A 6 12.94 -9.70 19.47
CA VAL A 6 12.19 -9.77 18.19
C VAL A 6 11.53 -11.13 18.00
N GLY A 7 12.19 -12.23 18.41
CA GLY A 7 11.64 -13.59 18.35
C GLY A 7 10.50 -13.85 19.36
N GLY A 8 10.34 -13.00 20.38
CA GLY A 8 9.27 -13.11 21.37
C GLY A 8 8.03 -12.26 21.08
N VAL A 9 8.07 -11.44 20.02
CA VAL A 9 6.91 -10.61 19.63
C VAL A 9 5.95 -11.46 18.79
N SER A 10 4.71 -11.59 19.25
CA SER A 10 3.68 -12.26 18.45
C SER A 10 3.18 -11.39 17.31
N SER A 11 2.67 -12.02 16.24
CA SER A 11 2.04 -11.32 15.13
C SER A 11 0.86 -10.44 15.58
N ASP A 12 0.12 -10.88 16.60
CA ASP A 12 -1.05 -10.14 17.11
C ASP A 12 -0.63 -8.86 17.84
N GLN A 13 0.50 -8.89 18.57
CA GLN A 13 1.06 -7.68 19.18
C GLN A 13 1.50 -6.66 18.12
N LEU A 14 2.16 -7.12 17.05
CA LEU A 14 2.51 -6.24 15.94
C LEU A 14 1.27 -5.69 15.26
N LEU A 15 0.26 -6.51 14.97
CA LEU A 15 -1.00 -6.10 14.35
C LEU A 15 -1.67 -4.95 15.13
N HIS A 16 -1.76 -5.07 16.45
CA HIS A 16 -2.33 -4.02 17.30
C HIS A 16 -1.60 -2.68 17.11
N HIS A 17 -0.27 -2.67 17.15
CA HIS A 17 0.50 -1.43 16.98
C HIS A 17 0.43 -0.87 15.55
N LEU A 18 0.41 -1.73 14.54
CA LEU A 18 0.27 -1.27 13.15
C LEU A 18 -1.10 -0.66 12.89
N GLN A 19 -2.14 -1.14 13.56
CA GLN A 19 -3.49 -0.59 13.48
C GLN A 19 -3.57 0.82 14.10
N GLU A 20 -2.83 1.10 15.18
CA GLU A 20 -2.77 2.43 15.80
C GLU A 20 -2.14 3.49 14.88
N VAL A 21 -1.17 3.08 14.04
CA VAL A 21 -0.41 3.97 13.15
C VAL A 21 -0.95 3.94 11.72
N GLY A 22 -1.52 2.82 11.32
CA GLY A 22 -2.06 2.58 9.99
C GLY A 22 -3.35 3.34 9.72
N GLN A 23 -3.84 3.17 8.52
CA GLN A 23 -5.14 3.69 8.11
C GLN A 23 -6.25 2.80 8.68
N PRO A 24 -7.32 3.37 9.25
CA PRO A 24 -8.49 2.60 9.64
C PRO A 24 -9.12 1.92 8.41
N ASP A 25 -9.73 0.77 8.63
CA ASP A 25 -10.34 -0.03 7.57
C ASP A 25 -11.38 0.82 6.80
N PRO A 26 -11.35 0.85 5.46
CA PRO A 26 -12.28 1.67 4.67
C PRO A 26 -13.74 1.28 4.83
N GLU A 27 -14.05 0.07 5.27
CA GLU A 27 -15.42 -0.30 5.64
C GLU A 27 -16.03 0.65 6.69
N SER A 28 -15.18 1.28 7.53
CA SER A 28 -15.61 2.30 8.48
C SER A 28 -15.72 3.71 7.88
N SER A 29 -15.12 3.95 6.71
CA SER A 29 -14.98 5.30 6.12
C SER A 29 -15.72 5.48 4.79
N THR A 30 -16.00 4.43 4.07
CA THR A 30 -16.77 4.47 2.82
C THR A 30 -18.23 4.20 3.14
N LYS A 31 -19.08 5.25 3.08
CA LYS A 31 -20.52 5.02 2.93
C LYS A 31 -20.71 4.13 1.71
N PRO A 32 -21.48 3.02 1.82
CA PRO A 32 -21.79 2.21 0.65
C PRO A 32 -22.39 3.14 -0.40
N LEU A 33 -21.64 3.44 -1.44
CA LEU A 33 -22.24 4.07 -2.61
C LEU A 33 -23.26 3.05 -3.11
N GLY A 34 -24.56 3.48 -3.15
CA GLY A 34 -25.62 2.62 -3.64
C GLY A 34 -25.21 1.92 -4.92
N ASP A 35 -25.53 0.65 -5.01
CA ASP A 35 -25.06 -0.33 -6.00
C ASP A 35 -25.31 0.09 -7.47
N ASP A 36 -26.13 1.12 -7.70
CA ASP A 36 -26.71 1.49 -8.98
C ASP A 36 -26.17 2.76 -9.64
N SER A 37 -25.03 3.32 -9.19
CA SER A 37 -24.45 4.47 -9.91
C SER A 37 -23.72 3.98 -11.18
N PRO A 38 -24.34 4.08 -12.37
CA PRO A 38 -23.72 3.59 -13.63
C PRO A 38 -22.43 4.32 -13.99
N GLY A 39 -22.13 5.39 -13.26
CA GLY A 39 -21.01 6.28 -13.52
C GLY A 39 -19.60 5.72 -13.30
N PHE A 40 -19.44 4.56 -12.66
CA PHE A 40 -18.11 4.02 -12.32
C PHE A 40 -17.71 2.77 -13.10
N TYR A 41 -18.65 2.11 -13.76
CA TYR A 41 -18.41 0.87 -14.51
C TYR A 41 -17.55 1.05 -15.76
N TRP A 42 -17.32 2.29 -16.20
CA TRP A 42 -16.52 2.59 -17.37
C TRP A 42 -15.08 2.06 -17.25
N ILE A 43 -14.52 2.05 -16.04
CA ILE A 43 -13.16 1.60 -15.82
C ILE A 43 -13.01 0.10 -16.14
N PHE A 44 -13.98 -0.71 -15.77
CA PHE A 44 -13.96 -2.16 -16.02
C PHE A 44 -14.16 -2.53 -17.49
N LYS A 45 -14.61 -1.58 -18.33
CA LYS A 45 -14.73 -1.70 -19.78
C LYS A 45 -13.59 -1.00 -20.53
N ASN A 46 -12.63 -0.43 -19.80
CA ASN A 46 -11.49 0.24 -20.41
C ASN A 46 -10.42 -0.79 -20.81
N MET A 47 -10.01 -0.78 -22.07
CA MET A 47 -9.04 -1.74 -22.63
C MET A 47 -7.68 -1.70 -21.93
N ASP A 48 -7.22 -0.53 -21.48
CA ASP A 48 -5.94 -0.40 -20.78
C ASP A 48 -6.03 -0.96 -19.35
N TYR A 49 -7.19 -0.81 -18.70
CA TYR A 49 -7.47 -1.44 -17.41
C TYR A 49 -7.54 -2.98 -17.56
N GLU A 50 -8.25 -3.49 -18.56
CA GLU A 50 -8.33 -4.93 -18.85
C GLU A 50 -6.95 -5.52 -19.14
N ARG A 51 -6.14 -4.82 -19.95
CA ARG A 51 -4.75 -5.20 -20.23
C ARG A 51 -3.90 -5.21 -18.97
N TRP A 52 -3.99 -4.16 -18.15
CA TRP A 52 -3.30 -4.10 -16.85
C TRP A 52 -3.71 -5.26 -15.95
N GLN A 53 -4.99 -5.60 -15.91
CA GLN A 53 -5.51 -6.67 -15.06
C GLN A 53 -5.06 -8.06 -15.53
N SER A 54 -5.04 -8.32 -16.85
CA SER A 54 -4.76 -9.64 -17.44
C SER A 54 -3.27 -9.93 -17.63
N ALA A 55 -2.43 -8.91 -17.83
CA ALA A 55 -1.00 -9.10 -18.11
C ALA A 55 -0.26 -9.77 -16.94
N GLU A 56 0.80 -10.49 -17.21
CA GLU A 56 1.64 -11.12 -16.19
C GLU A 56 2.74 -10.19 -15.66
N GLY A 57 3.36 -10.59 -14.55
CA GLY A 57 4.45 -9.85 -13.91
C GLY A 57 4.00 -8.54 -13.25
N LEU A 58 4.95 -7.61 -13.09
CA LEU A 58 4.67 -6.28 -12.57
C LEU A 58 3.97 -5.42 -13.62
N GLN A 59 2.79 -4.96 -13.29
CA GLN A 59 2.05 -3.96 -14.07
C GLN A 59 1.73 -2.76 -13.20
N VAL A 60 2.08 -1.57 -13.68
CA VAL A 60 1.74 -0.31 -13.02
C VAL A 60 0.79 0.46 -13.94
N LEU A 61 -0.32 0.93 -13.40
CA LEU A 61 -1.31 1.73 -14.11
C LEU A 61 -1.60 2.99 -13.31
N TRP A 62 -1.59 4.13 -13.96
CA TRP A 62 -2.00 5.40 -13.37
C TRP A 62 -3.36 5.84 -13.93
N ILE A 63 -4.30 6.20 -13.05
CA ILE A 63 -5.56 6.82 -13.41
C ILE A 63 -5.51 8.27 -12.97
N SER A 64 -5.68 9.19 -13.90
CA SER A 64 -5.63 10.63 -13.66
C SER A 64 -6.96 11.30 -13.98
N GLY A 65 -7.39 12.23 -13.13
CA GLY A 65 -8.58 13.02 -13.41
C GLY A 65 -8.79 14.19 -12.45
N PRO A 66 -9.57 15.19 -12.85
CA PRO A 66 -9.86 16.36 -12.03
C PRO A 66 -10.68 15.99 -10.79
N ALA A 67 -10.84 16.92 -9.85
CA ALA A 67 -11.55 16.69 -8.60
C ALA A 67 -12.99 16.18 -8.80
N GLU A 68 -13.65 16.67 -9.83
CA GLU A 68 -15.04 16.33 -10.19
C GLU A 68 -15.18 14.91 -10.76
N SER A 69 -14.08 14.27 -11.10
CA SER A 69 -14.08 12.91 -11.67
C SER A 69 -14.41 11.83 -10.64
N ARG A 70 -14.32 12.15 -9.36
CA ARG A 70 -14.58 11.22 -8.26
C ARG A 70 -13.72 9.94 -8.38
N ILE A 71 -12.44 10.11 -8.72
CA ILE A 71 -11.52 8.97 -8.93
C ILE A 71 -11.39 8.11 -7.68
N SER A 72 -11.47 8.68 -6.48
CA SER A 72 -11.44 7.92 -5.23
C SER A 72 -12.61 6.93 -5.11
N ASP A 73 -13.78 7.27 -5.66
CA ASP A 73 -14.90 6.33 -5.72
C ASP A 73 -14.61 5.20 -6.72
N VAL A 74 -13.92 5.50 -7.83
CA VAL A 74 -13.43 4.48 -8.78
C VAL A 74 -12.44 3.55 -8.10
N SER A 75 -11.49 4.11 -7.35
CA SER A 75 -10.51 3.33 -6.57
C SER A 75 -11.19 2.40 -5.57
N SER A 76 -12.16 2.89 -4.81
CA SER A 76 -12.92 2.09 -3.86
C SER A 76 -13.63 0.92 -4.54
N ARG A 77 -14.27 1.16 -5.71
CA ARG A 77 -14.93 0.10 -6.49
C ARG A 77 -13.95 -0.92 -7.03
N ILE A 78 -12.75 -0.50 -7.45
CA ILE A 78 -11.70 -1.41 -7.88
C ILE A 78 -11.23 -2.29 -6.71
N VAL A 79 -11.09 -1.73 -5.51
CA VAL A 79 -10.75 -2.48 -4.29
C VAL A 79 -11.84 -3.52 -3.99
N ASP A 80 -13.12 -3.12 -3.93
CA ASP A 80 -14.25 -4.01 -3.68
C ASP A 80 -14.30 -5.17 -4.68
N GLN A 81 -14.18 -4.86 -5.97
CA GLN A 81 -14.16 -5.87 -7.03
C GLN A 81 -12.96 -6.81 -6.91
N ALA A 82 -11.78 -6.29 -6.57
CA ALA A 82 -10.57 -7.09 -6.41
C ALA A 82 -10.68 -8.04 -5.20
N ILE A 83 -11.22 -7.57 -4.08
CA ILE A 83 -11.48 -8.38 -2.88
C ILE A 83 -12.48 -9.50 -3.22
N LYS A 84 -13.61 -9.17 -3.85
CA LYS A 84 -14.62 -10.13 -4.26
C LYS A 84 -14.02 -11.22 -5.17
N THR A 85 -13.32 -10.82 -6.22
CA THR A 85 -12.66 -11.76 -7.15
C THR A 85 -11.59 -12.62 -6.44
N SER A 86 -10.87 -12.06 -5.46
CA SER A 86 -9.89 -12.81 -4.66
C SER A 86 -10.56 -13.91 -3.85
N SER A 87 -11.70 -13.61 -3.24
CA SER A 87 -12.46 -14.57 -2.42
C SER A 87 -13.06 -15.72 -3.25
N GLU A 88 -13.50 -15.43 -4.48
CA GLU A 88 -14.14 -16.40 -5.38
C GLU A 88 -13.14 -17.31 -6.10
N SER A 89 -11.91 -16.85 -6.35
CA SER A 89 -10.97 -17.54 -7.23
C SER A 89 -10.20 -18.69 -6.57
N GLY A 90 -10.21 -18.82 -5.24
CA GLY A 90 -9.40 -19.80 -4.49
C GLY A 90 -7.88 -19.64 -4.68
N ALA A 91 -7.44 -18.66 -5.49
CA ALA A 91 -6.03 -18.37 -5.75
C ALA A 91 -5.41 -17.62 -4.57
N GLN A 92 -4.13 -17.90 -4.29
CA GLN A 92 -3.36 -17.13 -3.30
C GLN A 92 -3.17 -15.70 -3.84
N ARG A 93 -4.05 -14.78 -3.39
CA ARG A 93 -4.07 -13.40 -3.84
C ARG A 93 -4.30 -12.46 -2.65
N SER A 94 -3.45 -11.43 -2.52
CA SER A 94 -3.65 -10.33 -1.57
C SER A 94 -4.08 -9.08 -2.31
N VAL A 95 -5.09 -8.41 -1.79
CA VAL A 95 -5.51 -7.07 -2.22
C VAL A 95 -5.10 -6.10 -1.13
N LEU A 96 -4.19 -5.20 -1.46
CA LEU A 96 -3.64 -4.19 -0.56
C LEU A 96 -4.05 -2.82 -1.09
N TYR A 97 -4.46 -1.93 -0.18
CA TYR A 97 -4.94 -0.61 -0.59
C TYR A 97 -4.58 0.46 0.43
N PHE A 98 -4.44 1.69 -0.06
CA PHE A 98 -4.14 2.85 0.75
C PHE A 98 -4.75 4.12 0.14
N PHE A 99 -5.49 4.89 0.96
CA PHE A 99 -6.13 6.15 0.57
C PHE A 99 -5.39 7.33 1.20
N CYS A 100 -4.56 8.02 0.44
CA CYS A 100 -3.70 9.09 0.95
C CYS A 100 -4.46 10.23 1.64
N SER A 101 -5.68 10.56 1.17
CA SER A 101 -6.51 11.64 1.70
C SER A 101 -7.00 11.41 3.13
N THR A 102 -7.06 10.17 3.60
CA THR A 102 -7.53 9.81 4.94
C THR A 102 -6.39 9.45 5.90
N ALA A 103 -5.14 9.54 5.43
CA ALA A 103 -3.98 9.28 6.25
C ALA A 103 -3.84 10.31 7.39
N PRO A 104 -3.50 9.88 8.63
CA PRO A 104 -3.29 10.79 9.74
C PRO A 104 -2.11 11.73 9.46
N THR A 105 -2.30 13.03 9.67
CA THR A 105 -1.27 14.05 9.40
C THR A 105 -0.15 14.12 10.46
N ARG A 106 -0.31 13.43 11.58
CA ARG A 106 0.67 13.44 12.68
C ARG A 106 1.85 12.48 12.49
N VAL A 107 1.73 11.56 11.55
CA VAL A 107 2.73 10.53 11.24
C VAL A 107 3.12 10.69 9.77
N PRO A 108 4.42 10.57 9.42
CA PRO A 108 4.83 10.59 8.01
C PRO A 108 4.03 9.59 7.18
N ILE A 109 3.55 10.03 6.00
CA ILE A 109 2.66 9.21 5.18
C ILE A 109 3.28 7.87 4.77
N ALA A 110 4.61 7.83 4.60
CA ALA A 110 5.32 6.60 4.30
C ALA A 110 5.20 5.56 5.43
N ILE A 111 5.27 6.01 6.69
CA ILE A 111 5.11 5.13 7.86
C ILE A 111 3.68 4.62 7.92
N THR A 112 2.68 5.50 7.77
CA THR A 112 1.26 5.12 7.75
C THR A 112 0.96 4.15 6.61
N PHE A 113 1.43 4.44 5.40
CA PHE A 113 1.29 3.58 4.23
C PHE A 113 1.86 2.19 4.49
N ILE A 114 3.12 2.10 4.90
CA ILE A 114 3.80 0.82 5.09
C ILE A 114 3.18 0.04 6.24
N SER A 115 2.81 0.69 7.33
CA SER A 115 2.10 0.06 8.45
C SER A 115 0.77 -0.55 7.99
N THR A 116 -0.01 0.18 7.19
CA THR A 116 -1.27 -0.30 6.61
C THR A 116 -1.03 -1.53 5.70
N ILE A 117 -0.04 -1.46 4.82
CA ILE A 117 0.28 -2.57 3.90
C ILE A 117 0.74 -3.82 4.66
N ILE A 118 1.60 -3.66 5.67
CA ILE A 118 2.05 -4.80 6.49
C ILE A 118 0.89 -5.39 7.30
N HIS A 119 0.02 -4.55 7.88
CA HIS A 119 -1.17 -5.00 8.57
C HIS A 119 -2.07 -5.86 7.65
N GLN A 120 -2.38 -5.38 6.45
CA GLN A 120 -3.19 -6.11 5.46
C GLN A 120 -2.51 -7.40 4.99
N LEU A 121 -1.18 -7.40 4.81
CA LEU A 121 -0.42 -8.60 4.48
C LEU A 121 -0.48 -9.66 5.59
N LEU A 122 -0.36 -9.27 6.85
CA LEU A 122 -0.47 -10.17 7.98
C LEU A 122 -1.86 -10.83 8.08
N HIS A 123 -2.91 -10.12 7.67
CA HIS A 123 -4.27 -10.69 7.59
C HIS A 123 -4.44 -11.63 6.38
N SER A 124 -3.90 -11.26 5.23
CA SER A 124 -4.09 -12.04 3.99
C SER A 124 -3.15 -13.25 3.85
N LEU A 125 -2.07 -13.31 4.64
CA LEU A 125 -1.05 -14.37 4.59
C LEU A 125 -0.89 -15.08 5.95
N PRO A 126 -1.90 -15.80 6.45
CA PRO A 126 -1.85 -16.41 7.79
C PRO A 126 -0.66 -17.36 7.96
N GLY A 127 -0.26 -18.09 6.92
CA GLY A 127 0.89 -19.00 6.97
C GLY A 127 2.27 -18.31 7.03
N LEU A 128 2.33 -17.00 6.77
CA LEU A 128 3.58 -16.22 6.79
C LEU A 128 3.63 -15.20 7.93
N LYS A 129 2.59 -15.11 8.78
CA LYS A 129 2.48 -14.07 9.82
C LYS A 129 3.75 -13.94 10.66
N GLU A 130 4.22 -15.02 11.27
CA GLU A 130 5.40 -15.01 12.14
C GLU A 130 6.68 -14.61 11.39
N LYS A 131 6.85 -15.12 10.17
CA LYS A 131 8.00 -14.78 9.33
C LYS A 131 8.00 -13.29 8.96
N VAL A 132 6.85 -12.76 8.54
CA VAL A 132 6.67 -11.34 8.18
C VAL A 132 6.92 -10.46 9.41
N THR A 133 6.35 -10.80 10.56
CA THR A 133 6.55 -10.10 11.84
C THR A 133 8.04 -10.02 12.20
N THR A 134 8.72 -11.15 12.20
CA THR A 134 10.15 -11.23 12.54
C THR A 134 11.01 -10.42 11.57
N VAL A 135 10.79 -10.57 10.26
CA VAL A 135 11.55 -9.86 9.23
C VAL A 135 11.32 -8.36 9.30
N PHE A 136 10.09 -7.93 9.48
CA PHE A 136 9.73 -6.53 9.58
C PHE A 136 10.40 -5.86 10.78
N LEU A 137 10.20 -6.39 11.98
CA LEU A 137 10.75 -5.82 13.20
C LEU A 137 12.29 -5.87 13.23
N ARG A 138 12.89 -6.96 12.74
CA ARG A 138 14.33 -7.09 12.67
C ARG A 138 14.94 -6.04 11.74
N THR A 139 14.33 -5.80 10.58
CA THR A 139 14.86 -4.82 9.63
C THR A 139 14.74 -3.40 10.18
N LEU A 140 13.66 -3.05 10.88
CA LEU A 140 13.54 -1.76 11.55
C LEU A 140 14.60 -1.61 12.65
N LEU A 141 14.78 -2.62 13.47
CA LEU A 141 15.80 -2.62 14.53
C LEU A 141 17.21 -2.45 13.95
N ASP A 142 17.56 -3.20 12.90
CA ASP A 142 18.86 -3.10 12.22
C ASP A 142 19.10 -1.69 11.65
N THR A 143 18.03 -1.02 11.20
CA THR A 143 18.11 0.37 10.71
C THR A 143 18.37 1.33 11.85
N ILE A 144 17.65 1.25 12.95
CA ILE A 144 17.87 2.08 14.14
C ILE A 144 19.31 1.95 14.65
N LEU A 145 19.81 0.72 14.74
CA LEU A 145 21.17 0.46 15.22
C LEU A 145 22.27 0.94 14.26
N ARG A 146 21.97 1.09 12.97
CA ARG A 146 22.91 1.56 11.95
C ARG A 146 22.95 3.08 11.86
N ASP A 147 21.80 3.73 12.00
CA ASP A 147 21.65 5.18 11.80
C ASP A 147 22.23 5.98 12.98
N GLU A 148 22.54 5.32 14.11
CA GLU A 148 23.17 5.95 15.26
C GLU A 148 24.71 6.06 15.09
N PRO A 149 25.31 7.22 15.42
CA PRO A 149 26.78 7.37 15.45
C PRO A 149 27.42 6.35 16.38
N LEU A 150 28.59 5.81 16.00
CA LEU A 150 29.31 4.77 16.75
C LEU A 150 29.53 5.07 18.24
N LEU A 151 29.61 6.35 18.61
CA LEU A 151 29.73 6.81 20.02
C LEU A 151 28.43 6.66 20.83
N ASP A 152 27.26 6.61 20.18
CA ASP A 152 25.97 6.47 20.85
C ASP A 152 25.40 5.03 20.76
N GLN A 153 26.00 4.15 19.97
CA GLN A 153 25.54 2.75 19.86
C GLN A 153 25.53 2.01 21.20
N GLN A 154 26.48 2.31 22.10
CA GLN A 154 26.47 1.76 23.46
C GLN A 154 25.33 2.31 24.32
N LYS A 155 24.96 3.59 24.14
CA LYS A 155 23.81 4.20 24.80
C LYS A 155 22.49 3.68 24.25
N GLU A 156 22.39 3.46 22.94
CA GLU A 156 21.19 2.88 22.30
C GLU A 156 20.98 1.43 22.69
N GLN A 157 22.04 0.62 22.81
CA GLN A 157 21.94 -0.72 23.40
C GLN A 157 21.42 -0.66 24.85
N SER A 158 21.69 0.43 25.58
CA SER A 158 21.16 0.68 26.93
C SER A 158 19.70 1.20 26.93
N ARG A 159 19.18 1.72 25.81
CA ARG A 159 17.76 2.07 25.64
C ARG A 159 16.86 0.83 25.63
N PHE A 160 17.35 -0.29 25.13
CA PHE A 160 16.67 -1.58 25.23
C PHE A 160 17.12 -2.28 26.52
N LYS A 161 16.53 -1.87 27.64
CA LYS A 161 16.85 -2.46 28.95
C LYS A 161 16.42 -3.94 28.98
N ARG A 162 17.15 -4.72 29.78
CA ARG A 162 16.86 -6.15 29.98
C ARG A 162 15.46 -6.38 30.58
N ASP A 163 14.93 -5.37 31.25
CA ASP A 163 13.63 -5.41 31.94
C ASP A 163 12.50 -4.71 31.16
N ASP A 164 12.76 -4.24 29.92
CA ASP A 164 11.69 -3.65 29.08
C ASP A 164 10.69 -4.76 28.75
N SER A 165 9.40 -4.44 28.89
CA SER A 165 8.36 -5.32 28.39
C SER A 165 8.47 -5.46 26.86
N VAL A 166 8.01 -6.59 26.33
CA VAL A 166 7.96 -6.82 24.88
C VAL A 166 7.26 -5.67 24.17
N GLU A 167 6.15 -5.18 24.74
CA GLU A 167 5.40 -4.05 24.23
C GLU A 167 6.22 -2.74 24.14
N ALA A 168 6.95 -2.40 25.22
CA ALA A 168 7.81 -1.21 25.22
C ALA A 168 8.91 -1.30 24.17
N THR A 169 9.46 -2.50 23.95
CA THR A 169 10.48 -2.74 22.94
C THR A 169 9.91 -2.60 21.52
N VAL A 170 8.71 -3.14 21.25
CA VAL A 170 8.03 -2.97 19.96
C VAL A 170 7.79 -1.49 19.66
N LYS A 171 7.25 -0.74 20.63
CA LYS A 171 7.03 0.71 20.48
C LYS A 171 8.32 1.46 20.12
N LYS A 172 9.46 1.11 20.71
CA LYS A 172 10.77 1.71 20.38
C LYS A 172 11.21 1.35 18.97
N ILE A 173 11.05 0.09 18.55
CA ILE A 173 11.41 -0.35 17.19
C ILE A 173 10.56 0.36 16.14
N LEU A 174 9.28 0.60 16.40
CA LEU A 174 8.37 1.28 15.50
C LEU A 174 8.63 2.80 15.38
N GLN A 175 9.54 3.36 16.17
CA GLN A 175 10.02 4.75 16.02
C GLN A 175 11.13 4.90 14.95
N ALA A 176 11.40 3.85 14.16
CA ALA A 176 12.34 3.91 13.04
C ALA A 176 11.96 4.99 12.00
N SER A 177 12.95 5.44 11.26
CA SER A 177 12.76 6.44 10.19
C SER A 177 11.90 5.90 9.03
N SER A 178 11.33 6.81 8.22
CA SER A 178 10.62 6.43 6.98
C SER A 178 11.48 5.53 6.08
N ASP A 179 12.78 5.76 5.98
CA ASP A 179 13.69 4.92 5.18
C ASP A 179 13.83 3.51 5.77
N GLY A 180 13.82 3.38 7.08
CA GLY A 180 13.75 2.10 7.77
C GLY A 180 12.50 1.31 7.40
N TYR A 181 11.36 1.96 7.40
CA TYR A 181 10.09 1.36 6.98
C TYR A 181 10.10 0.91 5.52
N TRP A 182 10.64 1.71 4.57
CA TRP A 182 10.81 1.29 3.18
C TRP A 182 11.75 0.08 3.05
N GLY A 183 12.81 0.02 3.86
CA GLY A 183 13.72 -1.12 3.96
C GLY A 183 12.99 -2.38 4.44
N ALA A 184 12.19 -2.24 5.51
CA ALA A 184 11.41 -3.33 6.08
C ALA A 184 10.34 -3.85 5.10
N LEU A 185 9.63 -2.98 4.37
CA LEU A 185 8.68 -3.39 3.34
C LEU A 185 9.36 -4.21 2.24
N ARG A 186 10.54 -3.78 1.75
CA ARG A 186 11.31 -4.56 0.76
C ARG A 186 11.72 -5.93 1.30
N ALA A 187 12.10 -6.01 2.57
CA ALA A 187 12.48 -7.27 3.20
C ALA A 187 11.28 -8.22 3.34
N VAL A 188 10.12 -7.71 3.74
CA VAL A 188 8.88 -8.48 3.85
C VAL A 188 8.43 -9.02 2.50
N VAL A 189 8.44 -8.20 1.45
CA VAL A 189 8.04 -8.64 0.10
C VAL A 189 8.91 -9.80 -0.40
N LYS A 190 10.18 -9.91 0.02
CA LYS A 190 11.02 -11.06 -0.31
C LYS A 190 10.55 -12.37 0.33
N CYS A 191 9.69 -12.30 1.36
CA CYS A 191 9.12 -13.48 2.02
C CYS A 191 7.89 -14.03 1.30
N ILE A 192 7.29 -13.25 0.40
CA ILE A 192 6.08 -13.64 -0.33
C ILE A 192 6.46 -14.62 -1.45
N ASP A 193 5.73 -15.72 -1.54
CA ASP A 193 5.97 -16.77 -2.52
C ASP A 193 5.73 -16.29 -3.95
N ARG A 194 6.39 -16.94 -4.92
CA ARG A 194 6.33 -16.58 -6.34
C ARG A 194 4.93 -16.72 -6.95
N GLU A 195 4.18 -17.68 -6.45
CA GLU A 195 2.83 -18.00 -6.94
C GLU A 195 1.78 -17.04 -6.37
N HIS A 196 2.12 -16.31 -5.31
CA HIS A 196 1.22 -15.38 -4.68
C HIS A 196 1.08 -14.11 -5.52
N ARG A 197 -0.17 -13.75 -5.84
CA ARG A 197 -0.49 -12.53 -6.61
C ARG A 197 -0.80 -11.39 -5.66
N VAL A 198 -0.28 -10.20 -5.94
CA VAL A 198 -0.51 -9.01 -5.13
C VAL A 198 -1.13 -7.92 -5.99
N SER A 199 -2.23 -7.36 -5.55
CA SER A 199 -2.81 -6.13 -6.11
C SER A 199 -2.66 -5.01 -5.10
N LEU A 200 -1.96 -3.94 -5.45
CA LEU A 200 -1.73 -2.76 -4.61
C LEU A 200 -2.41 -1.55 -5.25
N ILE A 201 -3.41 -1.00 -4.56
CA ILE A 201 -4.18 0.16 -5.01
C ILE A 201 -3.84 1.34 -4.09
N ILE A 202 -3.34 2.45 -4.65
CA ILE A 202 -2.98 3.65 -3.90
C ILE A 202 -3.74 4.82 -4.49
N ASP A 203 -4.64 5.37 -3.68
CA ASP A 203 -5.52 6.46 -4.08
C ASP A 203 -5.04 7.82 -3.58
N GLY A 204 -5.14 8.84 -4.44
CA GLY A 204 -4.96 10.23 -4.06
C GLY A 204 -3.50 10.64 -3.83
N LEU A 205 -2.57 10.26 -4.72
CA LEU A 205 -1.15 10.60 -4.61
C LEU A 205 -0.88 12.11 -4.50
N ASP A 206 -1.77 12.94 -5.04
CA ASP A 206 -1.71 14.39 -4.87
C ASP A 206 -1.82 14.83 -3.39
N SER A 207 -2.59 14.12 -2.59
CA SER A 207 -2.65 14.36 -1.14
C SER A 207 -1.36 13.91 -0.42
N ALA A 208 -0.72 12.86 -0.91
CA ALA A 208 0.53 12.35 -0.35
C ALA A 208 1.72 13.30 -0.55
N GLU A 209 1.82 13.91 -1.73
CA GLU A 209 2.91 14.84 -2.07
C GLU A 209 2.90 16.09 -1.17
N HIS A 210 1.71 16.52 -0.74
CA HIS A 210 1.58 17.64 0.20
C HIS A 210 1.98 17.26 1.64
N GLN A 211 1.98 15.99 1.99
CA GLN A 211 2.28 15.51 3.34
C GLN A 211 3.76 15.12 3.52
N GLU A 212 4.39 14.53 2.51
CA GLU A 212 5.79 14.11 2.57
C GLU A 212 6.44 14.26 1.19
N GLU A 213 7.34 15.24 1.06
CA GLU A 213 8.16 15.40 -0.13
C GLU A 213 8.89 14.09 -0.47
N LYS A 214 8.91 13.72 -1.72
CA LYS A 214 9.56 12.49 -2.24
C LYS A 214 8.83 11.16 -1.93
N PHE A 215 7.62 11.17 -1.34
CA PHE A 215 6.87 9.94 -1.13
C PHE A 215 6.65 9.20 -2.47
N ILE A 216 6.18 9.90 -3.50
CA ILE A 216 5.92 9.32 -4.83
C ILE A 216 7.22 8.76 -5.43
N GLN A 217 8.34 9.47 -5.29
CA GLN A 217 9.64 8.99 -5.77
C GLN A 217 10.09 7.69 -5.06
N LYS A 218 9.91 7.61 -3.74
CA LYS A 218 10.20 6.40 -2.97
C LYS A 218 9.28 5.26 -3.36
N LEU A 219 8.00 5.54 -3.61
CA LEU A 219 7.02 4.59 -4.09
C LEU A 219 7.42 4.02 -5.47
N LEU A 220 7.82 4.85 -6.41
CA LEU A 220 8.30 4.40 -7.73
C LEU A 220 9.57 3.56 -7.63
N ARG A 221 10.53 3.94 -6.78
CA ARG A 221 11.70 3.08 -6.50
C ARG A 221 11.32 1.74 -5.89
N PHE A 222 10.25 1.70 -5.13
CA PHE A 222 9.70 0.44 -4.62
C PHE A 222 9.05 -0.38 -5.74
N THR A 223 8.30 0.24 -6.66
CA THR A 223 7.76 -0.47 -7.83
C THR A 223 8.87 -1.01 -8.73
N ASP A 224 9.96 -0.27 -8.95
CA ASP A 224 11.12 -0.77 -9.69
C ASP A 224 11.79 -1.97 -9.00
N PHE A 225 11.88 -1.94 -7.67
CA PHE A 225 12.34 -3.11 -6.90
C PHE A 225 11.43 -4.33 -7.12
N LEU A 226 10.10 -4.13 -7.24
CA LEU A 226 9.14 -5.21 -7.53
C LEU A 226 9.34 -5.80 -8.93
N ARG A 227 9.81 -5.01 -9.91
CA ARG A 227 10.06 -5.45 -11.30
C ARG A 227 11.06 -6.62 -11.38
N GLY A 228 12.03 -6.64 -10.49
CA GLY A 228 12.99 -7.75 -10.37
C GLY A 228 12.46 -9.00 -9.67
N ARG A 229 11.18 -9.00 -9.27
CA ARG A 229 10.58 -10.12 -8.52
C ARG A 229 9.78 -11.02 -9.44
N PRO A 230 9.79 -12.32 -9.22
CA PRO A 230 9.03 -13.28 -10.02
C PRO A 230 7.52 -13.32 -9.69
N THR A 231 7.08 -12.54 -8.69
CA THR A 231 5.66 -12.47 -8.29
C THR A 231 4.87 -11.61 -9.25
N THR A 232 3.64 -12.01 -9.59
CA THR A 232 2.71 -11.16 -10.34
C THR A 232 2.18 -10.07 -9.41
N THR A 233 2.60 -8.83 -9.65
CA THR A 233 2.19 -7.67 -8.87
C THR A 233 1.49 -6.66 -9.76
N LYS A 234 0.31 -6.24 -9.36
CA LYS A 234 -0.47 -5.17 -9.99
C LYS A 234 -0.44 -3.94 -9.09
N VAL A 235 -0.01 -2.82 -9.62
CA VAL A 235 0.00 -1.54 -8.91
C VAL A 235 -0.90 -0.58 -9.65
N LEU A 236 -1.90 -0.04 -8.96
CA LEU A 236 -2.78 1.00 -9.47
C LEU A 236 -2.58 2.25 -8.64
N LEU A 237 -2.31 3.34 -9.32
CA LEU A 237 -2.09 4.65 -8.73
C LEU A 237 -3.18 5.59 -9.19
N THR A 238 -3.67 6.46 -8.32
CA THR A 238 -4.59 7.52 -8.73
C THR A 238 -4.14 8.87 -8.23
N SER A 239 -4.42 9.91 -8.99
CA SER A 239 -4.15 11.30 -8.58
C SER A 239 -4.93 12.31 -9.41
N ARG A 240 -4.98 13.55 -8.92
CA ARG A 240 -5.29 14.69 -9.76
C ARG A 240 -4.12 14.99 -10.70
N PRO A 241 -4.39 15.60 -11.88
CA PRO A 241 -3.38 15.91 -12.88
C PRO A 241 -2.56 17.16 -12.51
N GLN A 242 -1.85 17.15 -11.38
CA GLN A 242 -0.92 18.22 -10.99
C GLN A 242 0.39 18.12 -11.77
N ALA A 243 1.00 19.24 -12.12
CA ALA A 243 2.20 19.29 -12.97
C ALA A 243 3.35 18.42 -12.41
N GLY A 244 3.71 18.58 -11.14
CA GLY A 244 4.78 17.80 -10.52
C GLY A 244 4.53 16.29 -10.51
N ILE A 245 3.28 15.87 -10.35
CA ILE A 245 2.89 14.46 -10.40
C ILE A 245 2.95 13.93 -11.84
N LYS A 246 2.45 14.71 -12.81
CA LYS A 246 2.54 14.35 -14.24
C LYS A 246 3.98 14.13 -14.68
N ASP A 247 4.89 14.98 -14.27
CA ASP A 247 6.31 14.85 -14.61
C ASP A 247 6.91 13.56 -14.05
N VAL A 248 6.60 13.23 -12.80
CA VAL A 248 7.11 12.04 -12.11
C VAL A 248 6.49 10.74 -12.66
N LEU A 249 5.21 10.77 -13.05
CA LEU A 249 4.48 9.58 -13.52
C LEU A 249 4.41 9.47 -15.06
N SER A 250 4.99 10.39 -15.81
CA SER A 250 4.89 10.49 -17.29
C SER A 250 5.30 9.23 -18.05
N GLY A 251 6.17 8.40 -17.45
CA GLY A 251 6.61 7.12 -18.03
C GLY A 251 5.67 5.93 -17.79
N LEU A 252 4.57 6.10 -17.06
CA LEU A 252 3.62 5.04 -16.74
C LEU A 252 2.45 5.01 -17.72
N PRO A 253 1.89 3.83 -18.03
CA PRO A 253 0.59 3.73 -18.69
C PRO A 253 -0.46 4.53 -17.89
N CYS A 254 -1.18 5.41 -18.58
CA CYS A 254 -2.13 6.32 -17.95
C CYS A 254 -3.51 6.23 -18.60
N ILE A 255 -4.54 6.16 -17.76
CA ILE A 255 -5.92 6.38 -18.15
C ILE A 255 -6.31 7.78 -17.67
N GLU A 256 -6.47 8.72 -18.59
CA GLU A 256 -7.01 10.03 -18.28
C GLU A 256 -8.55 9.98 -18.26
N TYR A 257 -9.11 10.51 -17.17
CA TYR A 257 -10.55 10.66 -17.06
C TYR A 257 -11.06 11.71 -18.05
N ASP A 258 -11.82 11.28 -19.03
CA ASP A 258 -12.43 12.14 -20.01
C ASP A 258 -13.95 12.20 -19.78
N ARG A 259 -14.45 13.38 -19.42
CA ARG A 259 -15.88 13.62 -19.18
C ARG A 259 -16.70 13.49 -20.45
N GLU A 260 -16.15 13.86 -21.60
CA GLU A 260 -16.87 13.85 -22.88
C GLU A 260 -17.10 12.45 -23.41
N ARG A 261 -16.13 11.55 -23.25
CA ARG A 261 -16.27 10.12 -23.62
C ARG A 261 -17.33 9.38 -22.81
N ARG A 262 -17.67 9.83 -21.60
CA ARG A 262 -18.75 9.24 -20.80
C ARG A 262 -20.13 9.43 -21.41
N GLY A 263 -20.40 10.57 -22.03
CA GLY A 263 -21.68 10.84 -22.71
C GLY A 263 -21.98 9.81 -23.80
N LEU A 264 -20.97 9.44 -24.55
CA LEU A 264 -21.08 8.47 -25.67
C LEU A 264 -21.30 7.04 -25.19
N ILE A 265 -20.62 6.61 -24.11
CA ILE A 265 -20.77 5.25 -23.57
C ILE A 265 -22.12 5.08 -22.87
N SER A 266 -22.60 6.10 -22.15
CA SER A 266 -23.93 6.09 -21.50
C SER A 266 -25.05 6.00 -22.52
N ILE A 267 -24.93 6.69 -23.65
CA ILE A 267 -25.92 6.65 -24.74
C ILE A 267 -25.89 5.28 -25.44
N ALA A 268 -24.70 4.71 -25.71
CA ALA A 268 -24.61 3.39 -26.34
C ALA A 268 -25.20 2.26 -25.46
N CYS A 269 -25.07 2.34 -24.14
CA CYS A 269 -25.67 1.37 -23.22
C CYS A 269 -27.20 1.49 -23.12
N LEU A 270 -27.79 2.66 -23.41
CA LEU A 270 -29.24 2.86 -23.44
C LEU A 270 -29.89 2.28 -24.70
N PHE A 271 -29.18 2.17 -25.81
CA PHE A 271 -29.66 1.61 -27.07
C PHE A 271 -29.39 0.09 -27.25
N MET A 272 -28.76 -0.57 -26.31
CA MET A 272 -28.51 -2.01 -26.34
C MET A 272 -29.35 -2.82 -25.32
N ARG A 273 -30.50 -2.27 -24.89
CA ARG A 273 -31.51 -3.01 -24.12
C ARG A 273 -32.73 -3.31 -24.96
#